data_4c2a1123d760c4be273d8dd963de7805
#
_entry.id   4c2a1123d760c4be273d8dd963de7805
#
_cell.length_a   1.000
_cell.length_b   1.000
_cell.length_c   1.000
_cell.angle_alpha   90.00
_cell.angle_beta   90.00
_cell.angle_gamma   90.00
#
_symmetry.space_group_name_H-M   'P 1'
#
loop_
_entity.id
_entity.type
_entity.pdbx_description
1 polymer ?
#
loop_
_entity_poly.entity_id
_entity_poly.type
_entity_poly.pdbx_seq_one_letter_code
_entity_poly.pdbx_strand_id
1 'polypeptide(L)'
;MKRIIICLAWILGSMPVFAQNDYIIKTKGAKKVVNTSASSATAGSEEAEEVEEEEDFIAANFKYLALCDWTPGMRFMVIPDKIDYIVNTFCDAATDKEVSNGVMRNRIMQYLGHSTNSIGRSNINFKCLDDGKDYYYQVPSGTFEDYCYNKMGVPTLAYLGDIDVAREKLKGLTIATNLSTYYVDTELNGNGIEPIEVPLGTEVKIVNVGVGTRQFPVKLIVADKNGKEFFQNLAISRINCGMRDDEFEGENQKHLIRKAFILPDDKALAAGIYAPYIGKKIYTKYNTLMKLADGAEISVDRLTTFIIRSMVALPNTSRACVTLYNIEEGTILTKEVQMENTSITGDIDGQHEDYFQYLFGDGDFWEGKKVTLPRRQLIRQGKVEKGFTQEEVLMSKGKPQRRYKANGGQTHWVYNNGLVIRFNRQGIML
;
A
#
# COMPACT_ATOMS: atom_id res chain seq x y z
N MET A 1 15.40 50.40 30.71
CA MET A 1 15.44 49.56 29.49
C MET A 1 15.73 48.11 29.90
N LYS A 2 14.73 47.28 30.03
CA LYS A 2 14.87 45.86 30.42
C LYS A 2 14.89 45.02 29.14
N ARG A 3 15.98 44.32 28.86
CA ARG A 3 16.10 43.36 27.74
C ARG A 3 15.48 42.04 28.18
N ILE A 4 14.42 41.63 27.51
CA ILE A 4 13.80 40.31 27.64
C ILE A 4 14.57 39.37 26.72
N ILE A 5 15.26 38.39 27.29
CA ILE A 5 15.90 37.27 26.58
C ILE A 5 14.84 36.20 26.44
N ILE A 6 14.40 35.95 25.20
CA ILE A 6 13.50 34.84 24.87
C ILE A 6 14.38 33.60 24.61
N CYS A 7 14.41 32.69 25.55
CA CYS A 7 14.97 31.35 25.36
C CYS A 7 14.00 30.54 24.49
N LEU A 8 14.35 30.32 23.21
CA LEU A 8 13.70 29.31 22.39
C LEU A 8 14.20 27.93 22.85
N ALA A 9 13.40 27.25 23.63
CA ALA A 9 13.61 25.84 23.93
C ALA A 9 13.26 25.01 22.67
N TRP A 10 14.27 24.46 22.03
CA TRP A 10 14.10 23.42 21.01
C TRP A 10 13.57 22.17 21.70
N ILE A 11 12.29 21.88 21.50
CA ILE A 11 11.70 20.57 21.82
C ILE A 11 12.16 19.64 20.73
N LEU A 12 13.27 18.94 20.96
CA LEU A 12 13.62 17.72 20.23
C LEU A 12 12.58 16.67 20.64
N GLY A 13 11.53 16.56 19.83
CA GLY A 13 10.58 15.48 19.96
C GLY A 13 11.32 14.14 19.81
N SER A 14 11.41 13.40 20.90
CA SER A 14 11.80 12.00 20.89
C SER A 14 10.83 11.25 19.97
N MET A 15 11.26 10.93 18.74
CA MET A 15 10.51 10.00 17.90
C MET A 15 10.46 8.65 18.62
N PRO A 16 9.28 8.04 18.77
CA PRO A 16 9.16 6.77 19.44
C PRO A 16 9.92 5.68 18.68
N VAL A 17 10.63 4.86 19.43
CA VAL A 17 11.39 3.67 19.00
C VAL A 17 10.41 2.55 18.58
N PHE A 18 9.55 2.78 17.59
CA PHE A 18 8.60 1.78 17.06
C PHE A 18 8.93 1.27 15.66
N ALA A 19 9.99 1.81 15.01
CA ALA A 19 10.30 1.49 13.62
C ALA A 19 10.79 0.05 13.37
N GLN A 20 11.27 -0.65 14.41
CA GLN A 20 11.91 -1.96 14.26
C GLN A 20 10.91 -3.09 14.02
N ASN A 21 9.71 -3.03 14.59
CA ASN A 21 8.72 -4.10 14.51
C ASN A 21 7.94 -4.12 13.18
N ASP A 22 7.87 -3.00 12.46
CA ASP A 22 7.06 -2.90 11.24
C ASP A 22 7.62 -3.68 10.05
N TYR A 23 8.91 -3.98 10.06
CA TYR A 23 9.56 -4.75 9.00
C TYR A 23 9.54 -6.25 9.24
N ILE A 24 9.41 -6.69 10.50
CA ILE A 24 9.41 -8.12 10.87
C ILE A 24 7.97 -8.60 10.95
N ILE A 25 7.53 -9.33 9.92
CA ILE A 25 6.16 -9.79 9.76
C ILE A 25 6.09 -11.32 9.74
N LYS A 26 4.95 -11.87 10.22
CA LYS A 26 4.67 -13.31 10.18
C LYS A 26 3.32 -13.58 9.54
N THR A 27 3.16 -14.75 8.95
CA THR A 27 1.86 -15.27 8.50
C THR A 27 0.96 -15.53 9.71
N LYS A 28 -0.34 -15.29 9.58
CA LYS A 28 -1.32 -15.72 10.60
C LYS A 28 -1.38 -17.24 10.62
N GLY A 29 -1.23 -17.84 11.80
CA GLY A 29 -1.14 -19.29 11.97
C GLY A 29 -2.27 -20.03 11.28
N ALA A 30 -1.94 -20.99 10.40
CA ALA A 30 -2.90 -21.77 9.65
C ALA A 30 -3.66 -22.71 10.60
N LYS A 31 -5.00 -22.57 10.64
CA LYS A 31 -5.87 -23.66 11.10
C LYS A 31 -5.78 -24.79 10.07
N LYS A 32 -5.49 -26.02 10.53
CA LYS A 32 -5.43 -27.24 9.70
C LYS A 32 -6.67 -27.36 8.82
N VAL A 33 -6.50 -27.25 7.50
CA VAL A 33 -7.55 -27.51 6.52
C VAL A 33 -7.17 -28.70 5.66
N VAL A 34 -8.11 -29.64 5.53
CA VAL A 34 -8.01 -30.88 4.77
C VAL A 34 -8.03 -30.56 3.27
N ASN A 35 -7.14 -31.18 2.51
CA ASN A 35 -6.97 -31.02 1.06
C ASN A 35 -8.19 -31.50 0.27
N THR A 36 -8.59 -30.68 -0.72
CA THR A 36 -9.38 -31.16 -1.88
C THR A 36 -8.73 -30.60 -3.14
N SER A 37 -8.34 -31.49 -4.02
CA SER A 37 -7.68 -31.26 -5.30
C SER A 37 -8.65 -30.86 -6.41
N ALA A 38 -8.27 -29.91 -7.29
CA ALA A 38 -8.86 -29.76 -8.62
C ALA A 38 -7.89 -29.13 -9.63
N SER A 39 -7.75 -29.80 -10.62
CA SER A 39 -7.33 -29.83 -12.04
C SER A 39 -6.87 -28.55 -12.77
N SER A 40 -5.90 -28.83 -13.61
CA SER A 40 -5.16 -28.04 -14.60
C SER A 40 -5.97 -27.38 -15.72
N ALA A 41 -5.50 -26.22 -16.21
CA ALA A 41 -5.80 -25.71 -17.55
C ALA A 41 -4.52 -25.13 -18.20
N THR A 42 -4.41 -25.39 -19.47
CA THR A 42 -3.27 -25.30 -20.39
C THR A 42 -3.07 -23.89 -20.93
N ALA A 43 -1.83 -23.44 -21.05
CA ALA A 43 -1.44 -22.17 -21.69
C ALA A 43 -1.29 -22.33 -23.19
N GLY A 44 -1.81 -21.38 -23.96
CA GLY A 44 -1.53 -21.20 -25.39
C GLY A 44 -0.51 -20.07 -25.61
N SER A 45 0.38 -20.30 -26.55
CA SER A 45 1.41 -19.35 -27.01
C SER A 45 0.87 -18.48 -28.14
N GLU A 46 1.13 -17.18 -28.10
CA GLU A 46 1.02 -16.27 -29.26
C GLU A 46 2.28 -15.42 -29.41
N GLU A 47 2.61 -15.17 -30.69
CA GLU A 47 3.84 -14.59 -31.18
C GLU A 47 3.93 -13.06 -30.95
N ALA A 48 5.17 -12.56 -30.84
CA ALA A 48 5.50 -11.18 -30.53
C ALA A 48 5.50 -10.29 -31.80
N GLU A 49 4.78 -9.18 -31.75
CA GLU A 49 5.05 -7.98 -32.55
C GLU A 49 6.03 -7.07 -31.78
N GLU A 50 7.03 -6.53 -32.49
CA GLU A 50 7.97 -5.53 -31.98
C GLU A 50 7.21 -4.25 -31.62
N VAL A 51 7.05 -4.02 -30.30
CA VAL A 51 6.57 -2.76 -29.73
C VAL A 51 7.75 -2.11 -29.01
N GLU A 52 7.92 -0.80 -29.17
CA GLU A 52 8.85 0.01 -28.38
C GLU A 52 8.84 -0.46 -26.92
N GLU A 53 9.99 -0.84 -26.37
CA GLU A 53 10.13 -1.38 -25.03
C GLU A 53 9.62 -0.38 -24.00
N GLU A 54 8.35 -0.49 -23.61
CA GLU A 54 7.86 0.15 -22.40
C GLU A 54 8.68 -0.39 -21.23
N GLU A 55 9.35 0.48 -20.49
CA GLU A 55 10.21 0.13 -19.36
C GLU A 55 9.44 -0.80 -18.39
N ASP A 56 9.95 -2.01 -18.17
CA ASP A 56 9.34 -2.99 -17.24
C ASP A 56 9.14 -2.34 -15.86
N PHE A 57 7.89 -2.36 -15.37
CA PHE A 57 7.53 -1.75 -14.08
C PHE A 57 8.46 -2.17 -12.94
N ILE A 58 8.86 -3.45 -12.89
CA ILE A 58 9.76 -3.95 -11.83
C ILE A 58 11.14 -3.30 -11.97
N ALA A 59 11.69 -3.25 -13.19
CA ALA A 59 12.99 -2.62 -13.45
C ALA A 59 12.95 -1.10 -13.19
N ALA A 60 11.85 -0.43 -13.49
CA ALA A 60 11.69 0.99 -13.24
C ALA A 60 11.68 1.35 -11.74
N ASN A 61 11.05 0.53 -10.90
CA ASN A 61 10.84 0.82 -9.48
C ASN A 61 11.84 0.13 -8.55
N PHE A 62 12.43 -0.99 -8.95
CA PHE A 62 13.36 -1.82 -8.15
C PHE A 62 14.72 -1.90 -8.82
N LYS A 63 15.46 -0.80 -8.76
CA LYS A 63 16.76 -0.69 -9.43
C LYS A 63 17.83 -1.50 -8.71
N TYR A 64 18.63 -2.23 -9.49
CA TYR A 64 19.85 -2.83 -8.98
C TYR A 64 20.82 -1.72 -8.59
N LEU A 65 21.31 -1.77 -7.34
CA LEU A 65 22.27 -0.81 -6.80
C LEU A 65 23.49 -1.60 -6.28
N ALA A 66 24.62 -1.51 -6.97
CA ALA A 66 25.88 -2.01 -6.45
C ALA A 66 26.29 -1.15 -5.22
N LEU A 67 27.24 -1.63 -4.44
CA LEU A 67 27.74 -0.89 -3.27
C LEU A 67 28.25 0.51 -3.65
N CYS A 68 28.83 0.67 -4.84
CA CYS A 68 29.30 1.97 -5.36
C CYS A 68 28.16 2.98 -5.60
N ASP A 69 26.94 2.48 -5.84
CA ASP A 69 25.77 3.30 -6.14
C ASP A 69 25.02 3.70 -4.87
N TRP A 70 25.44 3.18 -3.70
CA TRP A 70 24.77 3.52 -2.46
C TRP A 70 24.96 4.98 -2.12
N THR A 71 23.86 5.64 -1.77
CA THR A 71 23.85 7.04 -1.35
C THR A 71 23.64 7.16 0.16
N PRO A 72 24.29 8.14 0.83
CA PRO A 72 24.05 8.40 2.24
C PRO A 72 22.56 8.58 2.53
N GLY A 73 22.10 7.94 3.61
CA GLY A 73 20.69 7.90 3.97
C GLY A 73 19.98 6.59 3.64
N MET A 74 20.51 5.75 2.75
CA MET A 74 19.97 4.42 2.48
C MET A 74 19.93 3.59 3.76
N ARG A 75 18.83 2.84 3.96
CA ARG A 75 18.58 2.08 5.17
C ARG A 75 18.61 0.59 4.91
N PHE A 76 19.20 -0.12 5.83
CA PHE A 76 19.36 -1.58 5.79
C PHE A 76 19.00 -2.17 7.15
N MET A 77 18.50 -3.41 7.18
CA MET A 77 18.33 -4.16 8.42
C MET A 77 19.39 -5.26 8.50
N VAL A 78 19.95 -5.47 9.69
CA VAL A 78 20.92 -6.55 9.94
C VAL A 78 20.15 -7.86 10.10
N ILE A 79 20.29 -8.75 9.13
CA ILE A 79 19.63 -10.08 9.09
C ILE A 79 20.70 -11.16 8.95
N PRO A 80 21.38 -11.54 10.05
CA PRO A 80 22.37 -12.62 10.01
C PRO A 80 21.66 -13.97 9.88
N ASP A 81 22.22 -14.86 9.08
CA ASP A 81 21.84 -16.26 9.11
C ASP A 81 22.24 -16.90 10.44
N LYS A 82 21.66 -18.04 10.81
CA LYS A 82 21.96 -18.69 12.10
C LYS A 82 23.44 -18.98 12.31
N ILE A 83 24.13 -19.34 11.23
CA ILE A 83 25.58 -19.59 11.25
C ILE A 83 26.40 -18.33 11.49
N ASP A 84 25.87 -17.16 11.14
CA ASP A 84 26.56 -15.87 11.25
C ASP A 84 26.42 -15.23 12.63
N TYR A 85 25.65 -15.80 13.56
CA TYR A 85 25.42 -15.16 14.88
C TYR A 85 26.69 -15.01 15.72
N ILE A 86 27.67 -15.90 15.54
CA ILE A 86 28.95 -15.87 16.24
C ILE A 86 30.02 -15.05 15.49
N VAL A 87 29.72 -14.59 14.31
CA VAL A 87 30.61 -13.77 13.47
C VAL A 87 30.37 -12.30 13.75
N ASN A 88 31.39 -11.47 13.63
CA ASN A 88 31.31 -10.04 13.79
C ASN A 88 31.41 -9.37 12.40
N THR A 89 30.37 -8.71 11.97
CA THR A 89 30.35 -7.95 10.70
C THR A 89 30.75 -6.51 10.94
N PHE A 90 30.34 -5.93 12.07
CA PHE A 90 30.50 -4.52 12.36
C PHE A 90 31.42 -4.26 13.54
N CYS A 91 32.10 -3.12 13.50
CA CYS A 91 32.84 -2.55 14.62
C CYS A 91 32.16 -1.27 15.11
N ASP A 92 32.12 -1.07 16.41
CA ASP A 92 31.70 0.18 17.05
C ASP A 92 32.72 1.27 16.74
N ALA A 93 32.33 2.37 16.11
CA ALA A 93 33.27 3.40 15.62
C ALA A 93 33.94 4.20 16.74
N ALA A 94 33.37 4.23 17.95
CA ALA A 94 33.94 4.94 19.09
C ALA A 94 34.98 4.12 19.84
N THR A 95 34.87 2.79 19.78
CA THR A 95 35.72 1.89 20.60
C THR A 95 36.64 0.96 19.80
N ASP A 96 36.45 0.93 18.47
CA ASP A 96 37.08 -0.02 17.53
C ASP A 96 36.86 -1.50 17.90
N LYS A 97 35.84 -1.79 18.70
CA LYS A 97 35.52 -3.17 19.11
C LYS A 97 34.52 -3.77 18.13
N GLU A 98 34.82 -5.00 17.78
CA GLU A 98 33.89 -5.83 17.01
C GLU A 98 32.61 -6.11 17.80
N VAL A 99 31.48 -6.11 17.10
CA VAL A 99 30.16 -6.39 17.67
C VAL A 99 29.57 -7.61 17.01
N SER A 100 29.09 -8.57 17.82
CA SER A 100 28.52 -9.80 17.29
C SER A 100 27.24 -9.54 16.49
N ASN A 101 27.06 -10.27 15.40
CA ASN A 101 25.87 -10.19 14.58
C ASN A 101 24.58 -10.52 15.34
N GLY A 102 24.68 -11.35 16.40
CA GLY A 102 23.55 -11.63 17.29
C GLY A 102 23.04 -10.37 18.03
N VAL A 103 23.96 -9.50 18.47
CA VAL A 103 23.62 -8.20 19.09
C VAL A 103 23.07 -7.22 18.08
N MET A 104 23.59 -7.25 16.85
CA MET A 104 23.16 -6.35 15.76
C MET A 104 21.88 -6.80 15.05
N ARG A 105 21.41 -8.00 15.31
CA ARG A 105 20.25 -8.58 14.63
C ARG A 105 19.02 -7.68 14.74
N ASN A 106 18.34 -7.51 13.59
CA ASN A 106 17.13 -6.70 13.40
C ASN A 106 17.32 -5.19 13.62
N ARG A 107 18.56 -4.71 13.84
CA ARG A 107 18.82 -3.27 13.93
C ARG A 107 18.82 -2.63 12.55
N ILE A 108 18.38 -1.37 12.50
CA ILE A 108 18.34 -0.58 11.26
C ILE A 108 19.62 0.26 11.17
N MET A 109 20.36 0.02 10.10
CA MET A 109 21.62 0.69 9.77
C MET A 109 21.40 1.68 8.64
N GLN A 110 21.71 2.94 8.87
CA GLN A 110 21.69 3.99 7.84
C GLN A 110 23.10 4.17 7.29
N TYR A 111 23.26 4.02 5.97
CA TYR A 111 24.53 4.23 5.29
C TYR A 111 24.94 5.71 5.36
N LEU A 112 26.20 5.98 5.76
CA LEU A 112 26.77 7.33 5.86
C LEU A 112 27.80 7.62 4.77
N GLY A 113 28.30 6.62 4.06
CA GLY A 113 29.41 6.72 3.13
C GLY A 113 30.53 5.76 3.47
N HIS A 114 31.71 5.98 2.87
CA HIS A 114 32.91 5.21 3.16
C HIS A 114 34.07 6.16 3.58
N SER A 115 35.07 5.58 4.20
CA SER A 115 36.28 6.30 4.62
C SER A 115 37.50 5.37 4.57
N THR A 116 38.69 5.96 4.51
CA THR A 116 39.95 5.20 4.63
C THR A 116 40.55 5.48 6.00
N ASN A 117 40.89 4.46 6.75
CA ASN A 117 41.49 4.58 8.07
C ASN A 117 43.02 4.95 7.95
N SER A 118 43.65 5.22 9.09
CA SER A 118 45.07 5.62 9.15
C SER A 118 46.07 4.61 8.62
N ILE A 119 45.66 3.34 8.49
CA ILE A 119 46.51 2.27 7.95
C ILE A 119 46.15 1.92 6.50
N GLY A 120 45.35 2.76 5.82
CA GLY A 120 44.99 2.60 4.41
C GLY A 120 43.88 1.59 4.11
N ARG A 121 43.14 1.11 5.11
CA ARG A 121 42.00 0.20 4.91
C ARG A 121 40.70 1.00 4.74
N SER A 122 39.86 0.54 3.85
CA SER A 122 38.54 1.14 3.61
C SER A 122 37.52 0.64 4.61
N ASN A 123 36.72 1.56 5.14
CA ASN A 123 35.60 1.31 6.02
C ASN A 123 34.31 1.79 5.35
N ILE A 124 33.23 1.03 5.45
CA ILE A 124 31.88 1.40 5.06
C ILE A 124 31.14 1.80 6.33
N ASN A 125 30.70 3.06 6.40
CA ASN A 125 30.23 3.66 7.64
C ASN A 125 28.69 3.66 7.72
N PHE A 126 28.18 3.39 8.90
CA PHE A 126 26.76 3.34 9.18
C PHE A 126 26.43 4.02 10.51
N LYS A 127 25.22 4.58 10.58
CA LYS A 127 24.57 4.95 11.82
C LYS A 127 23.49 3.92 12.16
N CYS A 128 23.54 3.36 13.33
CA CYS A 128 22.46 2.52 13.82
C CYS A 128 21.32 3.42 14.34
N LEU A 129 20.13 3.30 13.76
CA LEU A 129 18.99 4.13 14.13
C LEU A 129 18.35 3.71 15.46
N ASP A 130 18.61 2.49 15.91
CA ASP A 130 18.04 1.94 17.15
C ASP A 130 18.76 2.40 18.41
N ASP A 131 20.09 2.59 18.35
CA ASP A 131 20.91 3.02 19.49
C ASP A 131 21.63 4.35 19.29
N GLY A 132 21.54 4.93 18.08
CA GLY A 132 22.12 6.20 17.71
C GLY A 132 23.65 6.20 17.55
N LYS A 133 24.30 5.03 17.65
CA LYS A 133 25.74 4.89 17.53
C LYS A 133 26.17 4.73 16.09
N ASP A 134 27.43 5.06 15.84
CA ASP A 134 28.09 4.85 14.57
C ASP A 134 28.86 3.54 14.57
N TYR A 135 28.74 2.81 13.47
CA TYR A 135 29.40 1.52 13.22
C TYR A 135 30.05 1.54 11.85
N TYR A 136 31.04 0.69 11.67
CA TYR A 136 31.63 0.49 10.35
C TYR A 136 31.83 -0.99 10.04
N TYR A 137 31.79 -1.31 8.75
CA TYR A 137 32.25 -2.56 8.19
C TYR A 137 33.59 -2.35 7.54
N GLN A 138 34.64 -3.04 8.00
CA GLN A 138 35.95 -2.93 7.40
C GLN A 138 36.02 -3.85 6.17
N VAL A 139 36.38 -3.26 5.01
CA VAL A 139 36.58 -3.99 3.78
C VAL A 139 37.73 -4.98 4.00
N PRO A 140 37.53 -6.29 3.74
CA PRO A 140 38.54 -7.32 4.08
C PRO A 140 39.89 -7.16 3.34
N SER A 141 39.86 -6.71 2.08
CA SER A 141 41.05 -6.50 1.27
C SER A 141 40.79 -5.50 0.14
N GLY A 142 41.83 -4.79 -0.29
CA GLY A 142 41.76 -3.80 -1.35
C GLY A 142 41.18 -2.46 -0.92
N THR A 143 40.94 -1.62 -1.90
CA THR A 143 40.24 -0.32 -1.71
C THR A 143 38.72 -0.51 -1.74
N PHE A 144 37.97 0.55 -1.41
CA PHE A 144 36.52 0.57 -1.57
C PHE A 144 36.12 0.35 -3.05
N GLU A 145 36.84 0.98 -3.97
CA GLU A 145 36.62 0.86 -5.42
C GLU A 145 36.86 -0.56 -5.93
N ASP A 146 37.95 -1.22 -5.47
CA ASP A 146 38.22 -2.64 -5.81
C ASP A 146 37.09 -3.53 -5.30
N TYR A 147 36.60 -3.28 -4.10
CA TYR A 147 35.51 -4.03 -3.46
C TYR A 147 34.19 -3.89 -4.22
N CYS A 148 33.88 -2.66 -4.64
CA CYS A 148 32.77 -2.36 -5.53
C CYS A 148 32.87 -3.06 -6.88
N TYR A 149 34.03 -2.91 -7.55
CA TYR A 149 34.27 -3.49 -8.86
C TYR A 149 34.07 -5.03 -8.87
N ASN A 150 34.46 -5.68 -7.79
CA ASN A 150 34.24 -7.11 -7.60
C ASN A 150 32.80 -7.48 -7.20
N LYS A 151 31.86 -6.53 -7.26
CA LYS A 151 30.44 -6.70 -6.90
C LYS A 151 30.23 -7.29 -5.50
N MET A 152 31.09 -6.93 -4.57
CA MET A 152 30.99 -7.33 -3.18
C MET A 152 30.04 -6.39 -2.43
N GLY A 153 29.25 -6.93 -1.52
CA GLY A 153 28.38 -6.16 -0.65
C GLY A 153 28.79 -6.27 0.81
N VAL A 154 28.02 -5.63 1.70
CA VAL A 154 28.19 -5.77 3.14
C VAL A 154 27.38 -6.98 3.61
N PRO A 155 28.02 -7.99 4.23
CA PRO A 155 27.31 -9.18 4.73
C PRO A 155 26.22 -8.81 5.74
N THR A 156 25.22 -9.70 5.88
CA THR A 156 24.14 -9.60 6.87
C THR A 156 23.11 -8.47 6.66
N LEU A 157 23.25 -7.62 5.65
CA LEU A 157 22.33 -6.52 5.39
C LEU A 157 21.22 -6.92 4.41
N ALA A 158 19.99 -6.49 4.75
CA ALA A 158 18.83 -6.49 3.86
C ALA A 158 18.44 -5.04 3.56
N TYR A 159 18.32 -4.68 2.28
CA TYR A 159 17.98 -3.32 1.87
C TYR A 159 16.50 -3.01 2.13
N LEU A 160 16.22 -1.98 2.94
CA LEU A 160 14.86 -1.62 3.31
C LEU A 160 14.12 -0.82 2.22
N GLY A 161 14.84 -0.16 1.31
CA GLY A 161 14.22 0.60 0.22
C GLY A 161 13.33 -0.27 -0.67
N ASP A 162 13.76 -1.50 -1.01
CA ASP A 162 12.93 -2.44 -1.77
C ASP A 162 11.65 -2.82 -1.03
N ILE A 163 11.73 -2.95 0.29
CA ILE A 163 10.58 -3.31 1.11
C ILE A 163 9.59 -2.15 1.17
N ASP A 164 10.09 -0.93 1.29
CA ASP A 164 9.25 0.27 1.30
C ASP A 164 8.54 0.46 -0.04
N VAL A 165 9.26 0.32 -1.16
CA VAL A 165 8.68 0.36 -2.52
C VAL A 165 7.67 -0.77 -2.72
N ALA A 166 7.99 -1.99 -2.29
CA ALA A 166 7.07 -3.12 -2.42
C ALA A 166 5.80 -2.93 -1.57
N ARG A 167 5.91 -2.32 -0.39
CA ARG A 167 4.75 -1.94 0.42
C ARG A 167 3.87 -0.92 -0.28
N GLU A 168 4.48 0.11 -0.85
CA GLU A 168 3.78 1.17 -1.55
C GLU A 168 3.10 0.66 -2.83
N LYS A 169 3.84 -0.10 -3.65
CA LYS A 169 3.41 -0.45 -5.01
C LYS A 169 2.69 -1.80 -5.12
N LEU A 170 3.02 -2.77 -4.27
CA LEU A 170 2.55 -4.15 -4.43
C LEU A 170 1.53 -4.58 -3.39
N LYS A 171 1.54 -4.03 -2.15
CA LYS A 171 0.57 -4.42 -1.12
C LYS A 171 -0.86 -4.14 -1.58
N GLY A 172 -1.71 -5.15 -1.47
CA GLY A 172 -3.12 -5.07 -1.88
C GLY A 172 -3.40 -5.54 -3.31
N LEU A 173 -2.37 -5.75 -4.14
CA LEU A 173 -2.54 -6.32 -5.48
C LEU A 173 -3.03 -7.76 -5.40
N THR A 174 -3.85 -8.13 -6.38
CA THR A 174 -4.20 -9.51 -6.69
C THR A 174 -3.24 -10.04 -7.74
N ILE A 175 -2.59 -11.17 -7.43
CA ILE A 175 -1.59 -11.85 -8.25
C ILE A 175 -1.91 -13.35 -8.26
N ALA A 176 -1.18 -14.15 -9.02
CA ALA A 176 -1.34 -15.59 -8.99
C ALA A 176 -0.03 -16.31 -8.66
N THR A 177 -0.13 -17.49 -8.06
CA THR A 177 1.03 -18.32 -7.72
C THR A 177 1.67 -18.90 -8.98
N ASN A 178 3.02 -18.89 -9.04
CA ASN A 178 3.81 -19.46 -10.13
C ASN A 178 4.81 -20.52 -9.66
N LEU A 179 4.71 -20.91 -8.40
CA LEU A 179 5.45 -22.04 -7.78
C LEU A 179 4.44 -23.00 -7.16
N SER A 180 4.86 -24.26 -6.99
CA SER A 180 4.08 -25.25 -6.24
C SER A 180 4.37 -25.24 -4.75
N THR A 181 5.48 -24.62 -4.30
CA THR A 181 5.90 -24.59 -2.91
C THR A 181 6.09 -23.17 -2.41
N TYR A 182 5.41 -22.84 -1.33
CA TYR A 182 5.54 -21.61 -0.56
C TYR A 182 5.80 -21.94 0.91
N TYR A 183 5.85 -20.93 1.78
CA TYR A 183 6.23 -21.09 3.17
C TYR A 183 5.20 -20.45 4.11
N VAL A 184 5.11 -21.02 5.32
CA VAL A 184 4.37 -20.43 6.45
C VAL A 184 5.30 -20.31 7.65
N ASP A 185 5.08 -19.29 8.48
CA ASP A 185 5.78 -19.17 9.75
C ASP A 185 5.16 -20.13 10.77
N THR A 186 6.02 -20.82 11.53
CA THR A 186 5.58 -21.70 12.61
C THR A 186 6.08 -21.18 13.97
N GLU A 187 5.36 -21.52 15.03
CA GLU A 187 5.76 -21.11 16.38
C GLU A 187 6.87 -21.99 16.99
N LEU A 188 7.22 -23.11 16.35
CA LEU A 188 8.27 -23.99 16.78
C LEU A 188 9.61 -23.25 16.88
N ASN A 189 10.05 -22.98 18.11
CA ASN A 189 11.33 -22.32 18.44
C ASN A 189 11.48 -20.87 17.94
N GLY A 190 10.39 -20.13 17.79
CA GLY A 190 10.42 -18.67 17.57
C GLY A 190 10.74 -18.21 16.13
N ASN A 191 11.31 -19.07 15.27
CA ASN A 191 11.66 -18.73 13.87
C ASN A 191 11.52 -19.94 12.93
N GLY A 192 10.56 -20.83 13.20
CA GLY A 192 10.29 -21.96 12.31
C GLY A 192 9.65 -21.51 11.01
N ILE A 193 10.03 -22.15 9.90
CA ILE A 193 9.41 -21.99 8.57
C ILE A 193 9.08 -23.38 8.08
N GLU A 194 7.86 -23.58 7.60
CA GLU A 194 7.43 -24.85 7.01
C GLU A 194 7.01 -24.64 5.56
N PRO A 195 7.43 -25.54 4.64
CA PRO A 195 6.95 -25.52 3.26
C PRO A 195 5.49 -25.96 3.20
N ILE A 196 4.73 -25.35 2.31
CA ILE A 196 3.38 -25.79 1.97
C ILE A 196 3.24 -25.89 0.45
N GLU A 197 2.42 -26.82 0.01
CA GLU A 197 2.05 -26.93 -1.39
C GLU A 197 0.85 -26.03 -1.70
N VAL A 198 0.96 -25.29 -2.80
CA VAL A 198 -0.08 -24.40 -3.31
C VAL A 198 -0.21 -24.65 -4.82
N PRO A 199 -1.41 -24.89 -5.36
CA PRO A 199 -1.59 -25.10 -6.80
C PRO A 199 -1.10 -23.88 -7.60
N LEU A 200 -0.47 -24.16 -8.76
CA LEU A 200 -0.07 -23.12 -9.72
C LEU A 200 -1.31 -22.33 -10.18
N GLY A 201 -1.14 -21.03 -10.40
CA GLY A 201 -2.23 -20.16 -10.85
C GLY A 201 -3.29 -19.85 -9.78
N THR A 202 -3.05 -20.21 -8.51
CA THR A 202 -3.94 -19.82 -7.42
C THR A 202 -3.94 -18.30 -7.26
N GLU A 203 -5.12 -17.68 -7.40
CA GLU A 203 -5.30 -16.26 -7.17
C GLU A 203 -5.12 -15.93 -5.68
N VAL A 204 -4.28 -14.95 -5.40
CA VAL A 204 -3.93 -14.53 -4.05
C VAL A 204 -3.80 -13.00 -3.98
N LYS A 205 -4.07 -12.44 -2.80
CA LYS A 205 -3.89 -11.02 -2.52
C LYS A 205 -2.63 -10.80 -1.68
N ILE A 206 -1.79 -9.83 -2.06
CA ILE A 206 -0.66 -9.41 -1.23
C ILE A 206 -1.21 -8.68 0.00
N VAL A 207 -1.08 -9.29 1.18
CA VAL A 207 -1.64 -8.74 2.42
C VAL A 207 -0.60 -8.02 3.26
N ASN A 208 0.68 -8.41 3.15
CA ASN A 208 1.74 -7.73 3.87
C ASN A 208 3.09 -7.88 3.17
N VAL A 209 4.00 -6.93 3.44
CA VAL A 209 5.37 -6.92 2.92
C VAL A 209 6.33 -6.58 4.07
N GLY A 210 7.38 -7.37 4.23
CA GLY A 210 8.38 -7.15 5.28
C GLY A 210 9.74 -7.67 4.90
N VAL A 211 10.64 -7.74 5.89
CA VAL A 211 12.00 -8.25 5.71
C VAL A 211 11.99 -9.78 5.65
N GLY A 212 12.68 -10.32 4.65
CA GLY A 212 12.94 -11.73 4.43
C GLY A 212 14.29 -12.17 4.99
N THR A 213 15.18 -12.58 4.07
CA THR A 213 16.58 -12.96 4.37
C THR A 213 17.54 -11.95 3.75
N ARG A 214 18.83 -12.01 4.09
CA ARG A 214 19.85 -11.15 3.46
C ARG A 214 19.94 -11.32 1.94
N GLN A 215 19.78 -12.54 1.45
CA GLN A 215 19.83 -12.87 0.01
C GLN A 215 18.52 -12.52 -0.70
N PHE A 216 17.39 -12.72 -0.01
CA PHE A 216 16.05 -12.49 -0.53
C PHE A 216 15.32 -11.52 0.41
N PRO A 217 15.62 -10.22 0.33
CA PRO A 217 15.28 -9.26 1.39
C PRO A 217 13.81 -8.94 1.52
N VAL A 218 12.99 -9.19 0.49
CA VAL A 218 11.57 -8.85 0.51
C VAL A 218 10.74 -10.10 0.84
N LYS A 219 10.15 -10.14 2.03
CA LYS A 219 9.16 -11.16 2.42
C LYS A 219 7.78 -10.71 1.96
N LEU A 220 7.21 -11.39 0.97
CA LEU A 220 5.88 -11.09 0.46
C LEU A 220 4.88 -12.09 1.04
N ILE A 221 3.99 -11.63 1.91
CA ILE A 221 2.90 -12.44 2.47
C ILE A 221 1.66 -12.23 1.62
N VAL A 222 1.11 -13.34 1.15
CA VAL A 222 -0.11 -13.39 0.35
C VAL A 222 -1.20 -14.19 1.06
N ALA A 223 -2.46 -13.90 0.77
CA ALA A 223 -3.60 -14.65 1.26
C ALA A 223 -4.46 -15.16 0.10
N ASP A 224 -4.89 -16.42 0.16
CA ASP A 224 -5.86 -16.98 -0.77
C ASP A 224 -7.29 -16.48 -0.47
N LYS A 225 -8.25 -16.86 -1.30
CA LYS A 225 -9.67 -16.51 -1.14
C LYS A 225 -10.30 -16.99 0.19
N ASN A 226 -9.67 -17.95 0.88
CA ASN A 226 -10.12 -18.48 2.18
C ASN A 226 -9.41 -17.76 3.35
N GLY A 227 -8.54 -16.80 3.06
CA GLY A 227 -7.73 -16.08 4.05
C GLY A 227 -6.55 -16.89 4.59
N LYS A 228 -6.15 -18.00 3.93
CA LYS A 228 -4.94 -18.74 4.27
C LYS A 228 -3.73 -17.94 3.83
N GLU A 229 -2.89 -17.55 4.77
CA GLU A 229 -1.68 -16.78 4.50
C GLU A 229 -0.47 -17.70 4.29
N PHE A 230 0.36 -17.33 3.33
CA PHE A 230 1.67 -17.94 3.08
C PHE A 230 2.61 -16.90 2.45
N PHE A 231 3.89 -17.21 2.34
CA PHE A 231 4.85 -16.23 1.86
C PHE A 231 5.92 -16.83 0.95
N GLN A 232 6.61 -15.93 0.25
CA GLN A 232 7.88 -16.17 -0.41
C GLN A 232 8.85 -15.02 -0.07
N ASN A 233 10.13 -15.36 0.13
CA ASN A 233 11.20 -14.37 0.22
C ASN A 233 11.74 -14.10 -1.17
N LEU A 234 11.87 -12.84 -1.55
CA LEU A 234 12.17 -12.38 -2.90
C LEU A 234 13.37 -11.42 -2.90
N ALA A 235 14.14 -11.46 -3.98
CA ALA A 235 15.15 -10.47 -4.32
C ALA A 235 14.67 -9.69 -5.55
N ILE A 236 13.87 -8.66 -5.35
CA ILE A 236 13.21 -7.93 -6.43
C ILE A 236 14.23 -7.12 -7.22
N SER A 237 14.99 -6.23 -6.57
CA SER A 237 16.00 -5.40 -7.21
C SER A 237 17.36 -6.08 -7.39
N ARG A 238 17.59 -7.23 -6.74
CA ARG A 238 18.88 -7.90 -6.70
C ARG A 238 20.01 -6.99 -6.19
N ILE A 239 19.72 -6.10 -5.24
CA ILE A 239 20.70 -5.16 -4.66
C ILE A 239 21.87 -5.91 -4.02
N ASN A 240 23.09 -5.37 -4.16
CA ASN A 240 24.31 -5.98 -3.65
C ASN A 240 24.46 -5.83 -2.14
N CYS A 241 23.68 -6.59 -1.39
CA CYS A 241 23.79 -6.74 0.08
C CYS A 241 24.52 -8.04 0.47
N GLY A 242 25.47 -8.50 -0.34
CA GLY A 242 26.16 -9.78 -0.19
C GLY A 242 25.60 -10.87 -1.11
N MET A 243 24.75 -10.51 -2.05
CA MET A 243 24.26 -11.42 -3.08
C MET A 243 25.07 -11.25 -4.35
N ARG A 244 25.36 -12.35 -5.00
CA ARG A 244 26.07 -12.44 -6.27
C ARG A 244 25.11 -12.80 -7.39
N ASP A 245 25.41 -12.40 -8.62
CA ASP A 245 24.55 -12.70 -9.78
C ASP A 245 24.39 -14.21 -10.00
N ASP A 246 25.46 -14.99 -9.74
CA ASP A 246 25.46 -16.45 -9.84
C ASP A 246 24.57 -17.14 -8.78
N GLU A 247 24.20 -16.46 -7.70
CA GLU A 247 23.26 -16.99 -6.71
C GLU A 247 21.81 -17.11 -7.22
N PHE A 248 21.49 -16.50 -8.37
CA PHE A 248 20.20 -16.65 -9.05
C PHE A 248 20.14 -17.77 -10.08
N GLU A 249 21.16 -18.58 -10.18
CA GLU A 249 21.16 -19.75 -11.03
C GLU A 249 20.40 -20.91 -10.39
N GLY A 250 19.79 -21.75 -11.21
CA GLY A 250 19.12 -22.97 -10.77
C GLY A 250 17.95 -22.73 -9.79
N GLU A 251 18.05 -23.34 -8.60
CA GLU A 251 16.96 -23.34 -7.62
C GLU A 251 16.62 -21.95 -7.04
N ASN A 252 17.55 -21.00 -7.07
CA ASN A 252 17.34 -19.67 -6.52
C ASN A 252 16.50 -18.77 -7.41
N GLN A 253 16.25 -19.13 -8.66
CA GLN A 253 15.34 -18.39 -9.54
C GLN A 253 13.93 -18.25 -8.94
N LYS A 254 13.47 -19.20 -8.12
CA LYS A 254 12.19 -19.13 -7.41
C LYS A 254 12.03 -17.91 -6.50
N HIS A 255 13.13 -17.23 -6.18
CA HIS A 255 13.16 -16.01 -5.39
C HIS A 255 13.11 -14.72 -6.24
N LEU A 256 13.02 -14.82 -7.56
CA LEU A 256 12.71 -13.70 -8.43
C LEU A 256 11.19 -13.50 -8.48
N ILE A 257 10.71 -12.27 -8.39
CA ILE A 257 9.27 -12.01 -8.25
C ILE A 257 8.43 -12.60 -9.40
N ARG A 258 8.86 -12.42 -10.67
CA ARG A 258 8.15 -12.96 -11.84
C ARG A 258 8.26 -14.47 -12.01
N LYS A 259 9.18 -15.12 -11.27
CA LYS A 259 9.25 -16.60 -11.19
C LYS A 259 8.40 -17.13 -10.05
N ALA A 260 8.27 -16.38 -8.96
CA ALA A 260 7.46 -16.75 -7.80
C ALA A 260 5.97 -16.50 -8.02
N PHE A 261 5.63 -15.43 -8.74
CA PHE A 261 4.25 -15.00 -8.94
C PHE A 261 4.01 -14.53 -10.38
N ILE A 262 2.80 -14.71 -10.85
CA ILE A 262 2.28 -14.11 -12.08
C ILE A 262 1.71 -12.75 -11.66
N LEU A 263 2.32 -11.68 -12.15
CA LEU A 263 1.91 -10.30 -11.87
C LEU A 263 0.86 -9.84 -12.89
N PRO A 264 0.04 -8.82 -12.57
CA PRO A 264 -0.70 -8.05 -13.58
C PRO A 264 0.25 -7.49 -14.65
N ASP A 265 -0.30 -7.03 -15.77
CA ASP A 265 0.50 -6.33 -16.78
C ASP A 265 1.16 -5.06 -16.19
N ASP A 266 2.20 -4.56 -16.84
CA ASP A 266 2.98 -3.45 -16.31
C ASP A 266 2.18 -2.14 -16.25
N LYS A 267 1.17 -1.95 -17.11
CA LYS A 267 0.25 -0.80 -17.02
C LYS A 267 -0.62 -0.86 -15.77
N ALA A 268 -1.15 -2.05 -15.47
CA ALA A 268 -1.92 -2.27 -14.24
C ALA A 268 -1.03 -2.14 -12.99
N LEU A 269 0.22 -2.62 -13.04
CA LEU A 269 1.19 -2.42 -11.97
C LEU A 269 1.55 -0.95 -11.76
N ALA A 270 1.77 -0.19 -12.86
CA ALA A 270 2.06 1.24 -12.79
C ALA A 270 0.92 2.05 -12.17
N ALA A 271 -0.34 1.65 -12.42
CA ALA A 271 -1.50 2.22 -11.75
C ALA A 271 -1.56 1.85 -10.25
N GLY A 272 -0.79 0.84 -9.80
CA GLY A 272 -0.65 0.42 -8.41
C GLY A 272 -1.87 -0.30 -7.85
N ILE A 273 -1.94 -0.36 -6.52
CA ILE A 273 -3.02 -1.04 -5.78
C ILE A 273 -4.42 -0.49 -6.07
N TYR A 274 -4.50 0.69 -6.66
CA TYR A 274 -5.75 1.37 -6.98
C TYR A 274 -6.14 1.23 -8.45
N ALA A 275 -5.38 0.48 -9.27
CA ALA A 275 -5.72 0.21 -10.67
C ALA A 275 -7.19 -0.23 -10.86
N PRO A 276 -7.77 -1.10 -10.02
CA PRO A 276 -9.16 -1.50 -10.13
C PRO A 276 -10.19 -0.37 -9.97
N TYR A 277 -9.78 0.77 -9.42
CA TYR A 277 -10.65 1.94 -9.23
C TYR A 277 -10.61 2.92 -10.41
N ILE A 278 -9.50 2.96 -11.14
CA ILE A 278 -9.30 3.92 -12.22
C ILE A 278 -10.33 3.70 -13.33
N GLY A 279 -10.93 4.79 -13.81
CA GLY A 279 -11.97 4.78 -14.82
C GLY A 279 -13.38 4.44 -14.31
N LYS A 280 -13.52 3.95 -13.07
CA LYS A 280 -14.85 3.69 -12.50
C LYS A 280 -15.63 4.98 -12.30
N LYS A 281 -16.95 4.88 -12.51
CA LYS A 281 -17.90 5.90 -12.10
C LYS A 281 -18.26 5.69 -10.63
N ILE A 282 -18.30 6.78 -9.90
CA ILE A 282 -18.75 6.84 -8.50
C ILE A 282 -19.60 8.07 -8.29
N TYR A 283 -20.38 8.11 -7.21
CA TYR A 283 -21.13 9.31 -6.84
C TYR A 283 -20.98 9.60 -5.34
N THR A 284 -21.06 10.88 -4.98
CA THR A 284 -21.06 11.33 -3.57
C THR A 284 -22.35 10.92 -2.86
N LYS A 285 -22.24 10.24 -1.71
CA LYS A 285 -23.40 9.91 -0.86
C LYS A 285 -23.84 11.10 -0.01
N TYR A 286 -22.90 11.98 0.34
CA TYR A 286 -23.10 13.14 1.19
C TYR A 286 -22.49 14.39 0.54
N ASN A 287 -22.86 15.58 1.03
CA ASN A 287 -22.13 16.79 0.69
C ASN A 287 -20.70 16.67 1.21
N THR A 288 -19.73 16.89 0.34
CA THR A 288 -18.33 16.56 0.63
C THR A 288 -17.43 17.74 0.22
N LEU A 289 -16.53 18.14 1.11
CA LEU A 289 -15.48 19.11 0.77
C LEU A 289 -14.41 18.44 -0.10
N MET A 290 -14.10 19.05 -1.22
CA MET A 290 -13.07 18.62 -2.16
C MET A 290 -12.21 19.81 -2.57
N LYS A 291 -11.01 19.54 -3.09
CA LYS A 291 -10.07 20.59 -3.53
C LYS A 291 -10.04 20.70 -5.06
N LEU A 292 -10.05 21.90 -5.55
CA LEU A 292 -9.73 22.26 -6.93
C LEU A 292 -8.21 22.11 -7.18
N ALA A 293 -7.81 22.19 -8.44
CA ALA A 293 -6.39 22.10 -8.84
C ALA A 293 -5.51 23.23 -8.25
N ASP A 294 -6.09 24.39 -7.93
CA ASP A 294 -5.43 25.53 -7.27
C ASP A 294 -5.38 25.39 -5.74
N GLY A 295 -5.92 24.31 -5.19
CA GLY A 295 -5.98 24.03 -3.76
C GLY A 295 -7.18 24.63 -3.04
N ALA A 296 -8.05 25.41 -3.71
CA ALA A 296 -9.26 25.96 -3.11
C ALA A 296 -10.25 24.84 -2.75
N GLU A 297 -10.82 24.90 -1.55
CA GLU A 297 -11.84 23.94 -1.11
C GLU A 297 -13.23 24.37 -1.58
N ILE A 298 -13.96 23.43 -2.15
CA ILE A 298 -15.35 23.61 -2.54
C ILE A 298 -16.23 22.53 -1.94
N SER A 299 -17.47 22.86 -1.65
CA SER A 299 -18.48 21.88 -1.24
C SER A 299 -19.15 21.29 -2.47
N VAL A 300 -19.01 19.98 -2.63
CA VAL A 300 -19.66 19.20 -3.69
C VAL A 300 -20.94 18.61 -3.12
N ASP A 301 -22.04 18.83 -3.83
CA ASP A 301 -23.33 18.28 -3.43
C ASP A 301 -23.35 16.74 -3.52
N ARG A 302 -24.15 16.12 -2.67
CA ARG A 302 -24.44 14.68 -2.74
C ARG A 302 -25.00 14.30 -4.12
N LEU A 303 -24.87 13.03 -4.51
CA LEU A 303 -25.35 12.47 -5.79
C LEU A 303 -24.70 13.10 -7.02
N THR A 304 -23.54 13.75 -6.85
CA THR A 304 -22.70 14.19 -7.97
C THR A 304 -21.87 13.03 -8.46
N THR A 305 -21.90 12.76 -9.78
CA THR A 305 -21.20 11.61 -10.39
C THR A 305 -19.84 12.02 -10.91
N PHE A 306 -18.86 11.19 -10.63
CA PHE A 306 -17.46 11.35 -11.02
C PHE A 306 -16.93 10.14 -11.76
N ILE A 307 -15.87 10.35 -12.52
CA ILE A 307 -14.96 9.29 -12.98
C ILE A 307 -13.66 9.42 -12.20
N ILE A 308 -13.17 8.32 -11.61
CA ILE A 308 -11.86 8.28 -10.98
C ILE A 308 -10.78 8.34 -12.06
N ARG A 309 -9.98 9.42 -12.07
CA ARG A 309 -8.88 9.62 -13.02
C ARG A 309 -7.57 9.04 -12.52
N SER A 310 -7.29 9.21 -11.22
CA SER A 310 -6.11 8.63 -10.58
C SER A 310 -6.37 8.43 -9.09
N MET A 311 -5.62 7.53 -8.49
CA MET A 311 -5.53 7.35 -7.04
C MET A 311 -4.08 7.11 -6.68
N VAL A 312 -3.56 7.88 -5.74
CA VAL A 312 -2.16 7.80 -5.29
C VAL A 312 -2.12 7.57 -3.78
N ALA A 313 -1.40 6.53 -3.36
CA ALA A 313 -1.20 6.29 -1.93
C ALA A 313 -0.42 7.45 -1.30
N LEU A 314 -0.85 7.89 -0.12
CA LEU A 314 -0.09 8.85 0.67
C LEU A 314 0.96 8.10 1.51
N PRO A 315 2.23 8.55 1.50
CA PRO A 315 3.31 7.85 2.16
C PRO A 315 3.04 7.59 3.65
N ASN A 316 3.34 6.38 4.12
CA ASN A 316 3.20 5.95 5.51
C ASN A 316 1.78 6.06 6.12
N THR A 317 0.77 6.07 5.28
CA THR A 317 -0.64 6.12 5.72
C THR A 317 -1.47 5.08 4.99
N SER A 318 -2.67 4.77 5.50
CA SER A 318 -3.71 4.03 4.78
C SER A 318 -4.60 4.94 3.93
N ARG A 319 -4.16 6.18 3.69
CA ARG A 319 -4.90 7.18 2.91
C ARG A 319 -4.43 7.22 1.47
N ALA A 320 -5.33 7.63 0.59
CA ALA A 320 -5.05 7.91 -0.82
C ALA A 320 -5.59 9.27 -1.23
N CYS A 321 -4.87 9.94 -2.12
CA CYS A 321 -5.36 11.11 -2.83
C CYS A 321 -6.07 10.64 -4.10
N VAL A 322 -7.37 10.89 -4.20
CA VAL A 322 -8.22 10.53 -5.35
C VAL A 322 -8.43 11.75 -6.21
N THR A 323 -8.11 11.64 -7.50
CA THR A 323 -8.43 12.66 -8.52
C THR A 323 -9.71 12.27 -9.24
N LEU A 324 -10.70 13.12 -9.19
CA LEU A 324 -12.06 12.91 -9.63
C LEU A 324 -12.39 13.87 -10.78
N TYR A 325 -12.98 13.34 -11.85
CA TYR A 325 -13.52 14.15 -12.94
C TYR A 325 -15.05 14.23 -12.82
N ASN A 326 -15.58 15.43 -12.58
CA ASN A 326 -17.02 15.68 -12.56
C ASN A 326 -17.55 15.61 -13.99
N ILE A 327 -18.42 14.65 -14.25
CA ILE A 327 -18.96 14.39 -15.61
C ILE A 327 -19.87 15.53 -16.08
N GLU A 328 -20.63 16.16 -15.15
CA GLU A 328 -21.61 17.17 -15.50
C GLU A 328 -20.97 18.56 -15.72
N GLU A 329 -19.96 18.90 -14.93
CA GLU A 329 -19.33 20.23 -14.94
C GLU A 329 -17.98 20.27 -15.69
N GLY A 330 -17.40 19.11 -15.98
CA GLY A 330 -16.10 19.02 -16.62
C GLY A 330 -14.91 19.42 -15.72
N THR A 331 -15.13 19.54 -14.40
CA THR A 331 -14.13 19.97 -13.43
C THR A 331 -13.33 18.79 -12.87
N ILE A 332 -12.07 19.05 -12.51
CA ILE A 332 -11.21 18.08 -11.83
C ILE A 332 -11.07 18.48 -10.38
N LEU A 333 -11.35 17.55 -9.50
CA LEU A 333 -11.30 17.72 -8.06
C LEU A 333 -10.42 16.65 -7.41
N THR A 334 -9.86 16.93 -6.25
CA THR A 334 -9.11 15.97 -5.46
C THR A 334 -9.71 15.82 -4.06
N LYS A 335 -9.62 14.62 -3.51
CA LYS A 335 -10.02 14.32 -2.13
C LYS A 335 -9.05 13.30 -1.53
N GLU A 336 -8.58 13.55 -0.34
CA GLU A 336 -7.89 12.56 0.47
C GLU A 336 -8.90 11.69 1.18
N VAL A 337 -8.75 10.37 1.07
CA VAL A 337 -9.66 9.37 1.62
C VAL A 337 -8.92 8.29 2.36
N GLN A 338 -9.55 7.71 3.35
CA GLN A 338 -9.10 6.51 4.03
C GLN A 338 -9.52 5.28 3.23
N MET A 339 -8.59 4.36 2.92
CA MET A 339 -8.85 3.19 2.07
C MET A 339 -9.00 1.87 2.83
N GLU A 340 -8.46 1.75 4.04
CA GLU A 340 -8.62 0.53 4.81
C GLU A 340 -10.05 0.40 5.33
N ASN A 341 -10.67 -0.73 4.97
CA ASN A 341 -11.95 -1.12 5.53
C ASN A 341 -11.69 -1.82 6.87
N THR A 342 -11.33 -1.03 7.89
CA THR A 342 -11.51 -1.51 9.24
C THR A 342 -13.00 -1.60 9.45
N SER A 343 -13.51 -2.80 9.79
CA SER A 343 -14.87 -2.93 10.25
C SER A 343 -15.05 -1.94 11.39
N ILE A 344 -15.74 -0.84 11.11
CA ILE A 344 -16.06 0.16 12.11
C ILE A 344 -17.08 -0.49 13.03
N THR A 345 -16.59 -1.19 14.04
CA THR A 345 -17.40 -1.67 15.14
C THR A 345 -17.34 -0.61 16.23
N GLY A 346 -18.33 0.24 16.25
CA GLY A 346 -18.50 1.27 17.26
C GLY A 346 -18.43 2.69 16.66
N ASP A 347 -19.34 3.51 17.11
CA ASP A 347 -19.36 4.96 16.92
C ASP A 347 -18.08 5.55 17.51
N ILE A 348 -17.06 5.67 16.68
CA ILE A 348 -15.91 6.48 17.01
C ILE A 348 -16.12 7.80 16.30
N ASP A 349 -16.35 8.82 17.06
CA ASP A 349 -16.66 10.19 16.65
C ASP A 349 -15.93 10.63 15.36
N GLY A 350 -16.70 10.85 14.27
CA GLY A 350 -16.30 11.59 13.09
C GLY A 350 -15.22 10.97 12.19
N GLN A 351 -14.55 9.90 12.60
CA GLN A 351 -13.43 9.33 11.84
C GLN A 351 -13.83 8.55 10.58
N HIS A 352 -15.06 8.07 10.50
CA HIS A 352 -15.55 7.31 9.33
C HIS A 352 -15.94 8.21 8.15
N GLU A 353 -16.11 9.50 8.35
CA GLU A 353 -16.50 10.45 7.30
C GLU A 353 -15.47 10.56 6.17
N ASP A 354 -14.22 10.17 6.43
CA ASP A 354 -13.15 10.18 5.44
C ASP A 354 -12.97 8.85 4.69
N TYR A 355 -13.71 7.82 5.02
CA TYR A 355 -13.58 6.53 4.33
C TYR A 355 -14.16 6.59 2.92
N PHE A 356 -13.41 6.07 1.94
CA PHE A 356 -13.83 6.05 0.54
C PHE A 356 -15.21 5.43 0.36
N GLN A 357 -15.46 4.27 0.98
CA GLN A 357 -16.74 3.56 0.87
C GLN A 357 -17.87 4.25 1.60
N TYR A 358 -17.58 5.08 2.60
CA TYR A 358 -18.58 5.92 3.25
C TYR A 358 -18.98 7.09 2.36
N LEU A 359 -17.99 7.79 1.79
CA LEU A 359 -18.20 8.98 0.98
C LEU A 359 -18.85 8.70 -0.37
N PHE A 360 -18.47 7.59 -0.99
CA PHE A 360 -18.83 7.30 -2.38
C PHE A 360 -19.71 6.05 -2.53
N GLY A 361 -20.60 6.10 -3.49
CA GLY A 361 -21.34 4.95 -4.01
C GLY A 361 -20.83 4.57 -5.39
N ASP A 362 -20.96 3.29 -5.74
CA ASP A 362 -20.52 2.77 -7.03
C ASP A 362 -21.47 3.16 -8.17
N GLY A 363 -20.89 3.43 -9.33
CA GLY A 363 -21.63 3.70 -10.57
C GLY A 363 -22.08 5.15 -10.72
N ASP A 364 -22.96 5.36 -11.70
CA ASP A 364 -23.64 6.64 -11.91
C ASP A 364 -25.02 6.62 -11.24
N PHE A 365 -25.21 7.43 -10.22
CA PHE A 365 -26.50 7.50 -9.51
C PHE A 365 -27.67 7.79 -10.44
N TRP A 366 -27.43 8.54 -11.51
CA TRP A 366 -28.49 8.97 -12.43
C TRP A 366 -28.73 8.02 -13.60
N GLU A 367 -27.93 6.98 -13.73
CA GLU A 367 -28.07 6.01 -14.81
C GLU A 367 -29.45 5.34 -14.78
N GLY A 368 -30.12 5.30 -15.92
CA GLY A 368 -31.48 4.78 -16.05
C GLY A 368 -32.60 5.68 -15.47
N LYS A 369 -32.26 6.78 -14.79
CA LYS A 369 -33.27 7.70 -14.22
C LYS A 369 -33.58 8.86 -15.18
N LYS A 370 -34.87 9.03 -15.48
CA LYS A 370 -35.34 10.12 -16.37
C LYS A 370 -35.54 11.42 -15.59
N VAL A 371 -34.46 11.93 -14.96
CA VAL A 371 -34.47 13.17 -14.18
C VAL A 371 -33.66 14.23 -14.92
N THR A 372 -34.26 15.39 -15.20
CA THR A 372 -33.58 16.50 -15.89
C THR A 372 -32.52 17.16 -15.00
N LEU A 373 -31.49 17.79 -15.60
CA LEU A 373 -30.41 18.46 -14.86
C LEU A 373 -30.92 19.46 -13.81
N PRO A 374 -31.90 20.38 -14.10
CA PRO A 374 -32.42 21.27 -13.07
C PRO A 374 -33.05 20.53 -11.88
N ARG A 375 -33.78 19.45 -12.15
CA ARG A 375 -34.35 18.62 -11.06
C ARG A 375 -33.29 17.88 -10.27
N ARG A 376 -32.21 17.38 -10.92
CA ARG A 376 -31.08 16.79 -10.21
C ARG A 376 -30.47 17.77 -9.21
N GLN A 377 -30.29 19.05 -9.56
CA GLN A 377 -29.76 20.07 -8.67
C GLN A 377 -30.68 20.27 -7.46
N LEU A 378 -31.99 20.36 -7.66
CA LEU A 378 -32.94 20.46 -6.54
C LEU A 378 -32.89 19.24 -5.62
N ILE A 379 -32.83 18.06 -6.19
CA ILE A 379 -32.73 16.80 -5.42
C ILE A 379 -31.45 16.77 -4.60
N ARG A 380 -30.31 17.17 -5.16
CA ARG A 380 -29.01 17.27 -4.47
C ARG A 380 -29.10 18.22 -3.25
N GLN A 381 -29.77 19.33 -3.43
CA GLN A 381 -29.99 20.32 -2.37
C GLN A 381 -31.06 19.90 -1.37
N GLY A 382 -31.64 18.72 -1.52
CA GLY A 382 -32.75 18.28 -0.68
C GLY A 382 -34.03 19.09 -0.86
N LYS A 383 -34.19 19.79 -1.97
CA LYS A 383 -35.40 20.59 -2.32
C LYS A 383 -36.37 19.75 -3.15
N VAL A 384 -37.62 20.10 -3.09
CA VAL A 384 -38.70 19.54 -3.92
C VAL A 384 -39.54 20.64 -4.49
N GLU A 385 -40.12 20.41 -5.64
CA GLU A 385 -41.02 21.35 -6.30
C GLU A 385 -42.27 20.64 -6.84
N LYS A 386 -43.30 21.42 -7.11
CA LYS A 386 -44.52 20.93 -7.73
C LYS A 386 -44.23 20.20 -9.04
N GLY A 387 -44.85 19.04 -9.22
CA GLY A 387 -44.61 18.19 -10.41
C GLY A 387 -43.56 17.11 -10.21
N PHE A 388 -42.88 17.04 -9.04
CA PHE A 388 -41.98 15.92 -8.72
C PHE A 388 -42.77 14.62 -8.60
N THR A 389 -42.16 13.52 -9.06
CA THR A 389 -42.67 12.19 -8.82
C THR A 389 -42.35 11.72 -7.39
N GLN A 390 -43.03 10.68 -6.92
CA GLN A 390 -42.70 10.08 -5.61
C GLN A 390 -41.25 9.62 -5.52
N GLU A 391 -40.70 9.12 -6.62
CA GLU A 391 -39.29 8.70 -6.67
C GLU A 391 -38.34 9.91 -6.53
N GLU A 392 -38.60 11.01 -7.24
CA GLU A 392 -37.80 12.24 -7.12
C GLU A 392 -37.85 12.81 -5.70
N VAL A 393 -39.04 12.77 -5.05
CA VAL A 393 -39.19 13.18 -3.65
C VAL A 393 -38.41 12.27 -2.71
N LEU A 394 -38.40 10.92 -2.93
CA LEU A 394 -37.59 9.98 -2.16
C LEU A 394 -36.11 10.26 -2.31
N MET A 395 -35.65 10.52 -3.52
CA MET A 395 -34.25 10.87 -3.78
C MET A 395 -33.85 12.17 -3.09
N SER A 396 -34.77 13.16 -3.01
CA SER A 396 -34.51 14.44 -2.38
C SER A 396 -34.58 14.41 -0.85
N LYS A 397 -35.66 13.85 -0.29
CA LYS A 397 -36.00 13.91 1.13
C LYS A 397 -35.77 12.63 1.90
N GLY A 398 -35.50 11.51 1.21
CA GLY A 398 -35.44 10.20 1.83
C GLY A 398 -36.81 9.59 2.15
N LYS A 399 -36.83 8.56 2.98
CA LYS A 399 -38.08 7.87 3.36
C LYS A 399 -38.91 8.73 4.31
N PRO A 400 -40.23 8.93 4.02
CA PRO A 400 -41.12 9.60 4.96
C PRO A 400 -41.37 8.76 6.20
N GLN A 401 -41.64 9.38 7.33
CA GLN A 401 -42.01 8.72 8.58
C GLN A 401 -43.34 7.97 8.45
N ARG A 402 -44.31 8.59 7.80
CA ARG A 402 -45.64 8.04 7.58
C ARG A 402 -46.12 8.31 6.17
N ARG A 403 -46.92 7.37 5.65
CA ARG A 403 -47.63 7.47 4.37
C ARG A 403 -49.09 7.12 4.60
N TYR A 404 -50.01 7.96 4.13
CA TYR A 404 -51.42 7.65 4.19
C TYR A 404 -52.15 8.12 2.93
N LYS A 405 -53.28 7.47 2.63
CA LYS A 405 -54.19 7.86 1.55
C LYS A 405 -55.21 8.85 2.13
N ALA A 406 -55.41 9.99 1.48
CA ALA A 406 -56.45 10.95 1.79
C ALA A 406 -57.65 10.79 0.86
N ASN A 407 -58.76 11.44 1.20
CA ASN A 407 -59.94 11.44 0.35
C ASN A 407 -59.62 11.93 -1.06
N GLY A 408 -60.29 11.36 -2.07
CA GLY A 408 -60.01 11.67 -3.47
C GLY A 408 -58.83 10.93 -4.10
N GLY A 409 -58.22 9.94 -3.40
CA GLY A 409 -57.13 9.11 -3.91
C GLY A 409 -55.77 9.80 -3.91
N GLN A 410 -55.61 10.87 -3.16
CA GLN A 410 -54.31 11.52 -2.93
C GLN A 410 -53.49 10.73 -1.93
N THR A 411 -52.15 10.78 -2.07
CA THR A 411 -51.22 10.22 -1.09
C THR A 411 -50.49 11.34 -0.38
N HIS A 412 -50.44 11.26 0.94
CA HIS A 412 -49.71 12.23 1.78
C HIS A 412 -48.52 11.54 2.45
N TRP A 413 -47.37 12.18 2.38
CA TRP A 413 -46.12 11.74 3.03
C TRP A 413 -45.75 12.74 4.12
N VAL A 414 -45.53 12.24 5.32
CA VAL A 414 -45.18 13.04 6.51
C VAL A 414 -43.75 12.73 6.90
N TYR A 415 -42.98 13.76 7.10
CA TYR A 415 -41.57 13.70 7.52
C TYR A 415 -41.40 14.13 8.98
N ASN A 416 -40.32 13.73 9.63
CA ASN A 416 -40.02 13.99 11.06
C ASN A 416 -40.02 15.49 11.44
N ASN A 417 -39.70 16.37 10.49
CA ASN A 417 -39.66 17.81 10.67
C ASN A 417 -41.03 18.51 10.48
N GLY A 418 -42.14 17.72 10.43
CA GLY A 418 -43.48 18.24 10.21
C GLY A 418 -43.83 18.56 8.74
N LEU A 419 -42.88 18.36 7.81
CA LEU A 419 -43.16 18.56 6.39
C LEU A 419 -44.16 17.52 5.88
N VAL A 420 -45.24 18.00 5.23
CA VAL A 420 -46.23 17.14 4.56
C VAL A 420 -46.19 17.38 3.06
N ILE A 421 -45.91 16.33 2.30
CA ILE A 421 -45.90 16.37 0.84
C ILE A 421 -47.12 15.61 0.33
N ARG A 422 -47.85 16.20 -0.59
CA ARG A 422 -49.11 15.68 -1.15
C ARG A 422 -48.89 15.30 -2.60
N PHE A 423 -49.45 14.15 -2.97
CA PHE A 423 -49.37 13.63 -4.35
C PHE A 423 -50.78 13.39 -4.90
N ASN A 424 -50.96 13.64 -6.17
CA ASN A 424 -52.17 13.28 -6.89
C ASN A 424 -52.28 11.77 -7.09
N ARG A 425 -53.32 11.29 -7.79
CA ARG A 425 -53.56 9.87 -8.07
C ARG A 425 -52.41 9.23 -8.91
N GLN A 426 -51.74 10.01 -9.74
CA GLN A 426 -50.62 9.56 -10.58
C GLN A 426 -49.27 9.57 -9.83
N GLY A 427 -49.24 9.92 -8.56
CA GLY A 427 -48.00 9.99 -7.78
C GLY A 427 -47.17 11.26 -8.07
N ILE A 428 -47.77 12.31 -8.61
CA ILE A 428 -47.13 13.61 -8.88
C ILE A 428 -47.40 14.57 -7.74
N MET A 429 -46.38 15.24 -7.25
CA MET A 429 -46.47 16.27 -6.19
C MET A 429 -47.31 17.45 -6.61
N LEU A 430 -48.23 17.87 -5.73
CA LEU A 430 -49.20 18.97 -5.93
C LEU A 430 -48.63 20.33 -5.55
#